data_ce82e01f409ac2dc523e4ebad0964d99
#
_entry.id   ce82e01f409ac2dc523e4ebad0964d99
#
_cell.length_a   1.000
_cell.length_b   1.000
_cell.length_c   1.000
_cell.angle_alpha   90.00
_cell.angle_beta   90.00
_cell.angle_gamma   90.00
#
_symmetry.space_group_name_H-M   'P 1'
#
loop_
_entity.id
_entity.type
_entity.pdbx_description
1 polymer ?
#
loop_
_entity_poly.entity_id
_entity_poly.type
_entity_poly.pdbx_seq_one_letter_code
_entity_poly.pdbx_strand_id
1 'polypeptide(L)'
;MEKLTKSMSLFKERNCSVSIVLDSRTRRKNAYEFPLSLRFTVDRKFFYFAVGSSFTERKFSDICNATKCKSENYRLQKEWKDTLTPKYKEILMNLNRGGILTFEMVRQCIMGEEVATPNEETNKPQSFVGIWEDIISGLRTDDDGARFTTAESYECALKSLRKILGPNMIKGFCISAAEIQKWKDGMHNGVKDENGKIVGKISDTTAGIYLRCCRAVWNKCVHEGYLKDVPYPFSNKKEKGLVSIPKSAKRKQSFLNVNQMTELYNLFVSKKYPEYWSEEYTKRAHYSLGLFLAQYLCNGFNMADAGRLTYDNYYYQTHGKAFRFNRKKTSRRSTDGSEVIVPIIPPLQYILDEVAAPPTRGGLVFPHILKGAETEELRRKYTMQENSNVKDRIIKICHEALNWDKSICPSGTWCRHSFATNLHNAGVDMDYISESMGHASSDHAITQIYIEHYPLEIQMENNSKLLNLTKTSERDLLLAKLTSMSTEDLAKLFTRP
;
A
#
# COMPACT_ATOMS: atom_id res chain seq x y z
N MET A 1 29.04 -7.79 29.74
CA MET A 1 29.47 -6.66 28.89
C MET A 1 28.79 -5.40 29.38
N GLU A 2 29.54 -4.39 29.81
CA GLU A 2 28.96 -3.08 30.16
C GLU A 2 28.33 -2.46 28.92
N LYS A 3 27.10 -2.00 29.06
CA LYS A 3 26.32 -1.39 27.96
C LYS A 3 26.87 0.02 27.70
N LEU A 4 27.63 0.23 26.64
CA LEU A 4 28.21 1.52 26.28
C LEU A 4 27.10 2.54 25.94
N THR A 5 27.27 3.76 26.47
CA THR A 5 26.32 4.87 26.15
C THR A 5 26.57 5.37 24.72
N LYS A 6 25.54 5.34 23.88
CA LYS A 6 25.63 5.68 22.45
C LYS A 6 25.19 7.11 22.11
N SER A 7 24.54 7.81 23.05
CA SER A 7 24.08 9.19 22.85
C SER A 7 23.91 9.90 24.17
N MET A 8 24.11 11.21 24.16
CA MET A 8 23.84 12.10 25.30
C MET A 8 22.90 13.20 24.84
N SER A 9 21.77 13.37 25.52
CA SER A 9 20.82 14.46 25.23
C SER A 9 21.44 15.80 25.67
N LEU A 10 21.39 16.80 24.80
CA LEU A 10 21.81 18.16 25.12
C LEU A 10 20.61 19.01 25.58
N PHE A 11 19.60 19.12 24.74
CA PHE A 11 18.40 19.92 25.04
C PHE A 11 17.25 19.52 24.11
N LYS A 12 16.06 20.05 24.43
CA LYS A 12 14.90 20.00 23.56
C LYS A 12 14.36 21.40 23.41
N GLU A 13 14.07 21.81 22.19
CA GLU A 13 13.42 23.07 21.86
C GLU A 13 12.18 22.80 21.01
N ARG A 14 11.01 23.06 21.55
CA ARG A 14 9.72 22.74 20.95
C ARG A 14 9.62 21.24 20.55
N ASN A 15 9.38 20.94 19.29
CA ASN A 15 9.34 19.56 18.75
C ASN A 15 10.70 19.05 18.24
N CYS A 16 11.78 19.82 18.39
CA CYS A 16 13.13 19.40 18.04
C CYS A 16 13.91 18.96 19.28
N SER A 17 14.47 17.75 19.27
CA SER A 17 15.43 17.29 20.29
C SER A 17 16.83 17.19 19.68
N VAL A 18 17.83 17.65 20.45
CA VAL A 18 19.24 17.64 20.04
C VAL A 18 20.04 16.78 20.99
N SER A 19 20.77 15.84 20.42
CA SER A 19 21.62 14.90 21.14
C SER A 19 23.00 14.85 20.50
N ILE A 20 24.05 14.65 21.32
CA ILE A 20 25.39 14.38 20.83
C ILE A 20 25.58 12.87 20.72
N VAL A 21 26.16 12.44 19.61
CA VAL A 21 26.34 11.01 19.26
C VAL A 21 27.61 10.78 18.51
N LEU A 22 28.11 9.54 18.49
CA LEU A 22 29.12 9.11 17.52
C LEU A 22 28.47 8.62 16.24
N ASP A 23 28.93 9.14 15.11
CA ASP A 23 28.41 8.71 13.80
C ASP A 23 29.10 7.44 13.31
N SER A 24 28.55 6.28 13.67
CA SER A 24 29.07 4.97 13.28
C SER A 24 28.77 4.58 11.84
N ARG A 25 27.99 5.37 11.07
CA ARG A 25 27.64 5.09 9.67
C ARG A 25 28.83 5.32 8.72
N THR A 26 29.74 6.20 9.08
CA THR A 26 30.96 6.54 8.31
C THR A 26 32.12 5.64 8.62
N ARG A 27 31.90 4.34 8.82
CA ARG A 27 32.96 3.37 9.16
C ARG A 27 33.97 3.25 8.01
N ARG A 28 35.10 3.94 8.12
CA ARG A 28 36.29 3.63 7.31
C ARG A 28 36.84 2.27 7.77
N LYS A 29 37.26 1.44 6.83
CA LYS A 29 37.62 0.01 7.05
C LYS A 29 38.60 -0.28 8.21
N ASN A 30 39.25 0.72 8.85
CA ASN A 30 40.21 0.56 9.96
C ASN A 30 40.10 1.68 11.01
N ALA A 31 38.97 2.34 11.18
CA ALA A 31 38.85 3.42 12.16
C ALA A 31 38.37 2.88 13.51
N TYR A 32 39.17 3.03 14.53
CA TYR A 32 38.83 2.79 15.94
C TYR A 32 38.07 3.98 16.55
N GLU A 33 38.03 5.13 15.87
CA GLU A 33 37.39 6.35 16.30
C GLU A 33 36.29 6.76 15.32
N PHE A 34 35.21 7.31 15.87
CA PHE A 34 34.09 7.77 15.12
C PHE A 34 33.91 9.28 15.28
N PRO A 35 33.44 10.00 14.21
CA PRO A 35 33.23 11.44 14.32
C PRO A 35 32.09 11.75 15.29
N LEU A 36 32.30 12.78 16.08
CA LEU A 36 31.30 13.35 16.97
C LEU A 36 30.34 14.15 16.15
N SER A 37 29.03 13.89 16.33
CA SER A 37 27.97 14.54 15.59
C SER A 37 26.82 14.96 16.50
N LEU A 38 26.16 16.03 16.15
CA LEU A 38 24.85 16.39 16.70
C LEU A 38 23.77 15.70 15.90
N ARG A 39 22.87 15.01 16.57
CA ARG A 39 21.66 14.46 15.99
C ARG A 39 20.49 15.37 16.33
N PHE A 40 19.95 16.02 15.31
CA PHE A 40 18.71 16.79 15.37
C PHE A 40 17.55 15.87 15.02
N THR A 41 16.56 15.77 15.89
CA THR A 41 15.37 14.92 15.67
C THR A 41 14.13 15.82 15.74
N VAL A 42 13.37 15.86 14.64
CA VAL A 42 12.11 16.61 14.50
C VAL A 42 11.05 15.65 14.00
N ASP A 43 9.96 15.48 14.74
CA ASP A 43 8.83 14.61 14.37
C ASP A 43 9.23 13.20 13.89
N ARG A 44 10.13 12.55 14.65
CA ARG A 44 10.70 11.21 14.38
C ARG A 44 11.68 11.14 13.19
N LYS A 45 11.86 12.20 12.39
CA LYS A 45 12.93 12.30 11.39
C LYS A 45 14.18 12.87 12.03
N PHE A 46 15.36 12.44 11.60
CA PHE A 46 16.60 12.94 12.15
C PHE A 46 17.70 13.08 11.08
N PHE A 47 18.61 13.99 11.34
CA PHE A 47 19.84 14.14 10.56
C PHE A 47 21.03 14.37 11.51
N TYR A 48 22.22 14.26 10.96
CA TYR A 48 23.45 14.41 11.72
C TYR A 48 24.26 15.57 11.18
N PHE A 49 24.88 16.32 12.11
CA PHE A 49 25.76 17.44 11.82
C PHE A 49 27.08 17.21 12.53
N ALA A 50 28.19 17.08 11.78
CA ALA A 50 29.51 16.80 12.32
C ALA A 50 30.06 17.97 13.15
N VAL A 51 30.69 17.70 14.28
CA VAL A 51 31.21 18.72 15.20
C VAL A 51 32.76 18.79 15.18
N GLY A 52 33.44 18.02 14.30
CA GLY A 52 34.85 18.12 14.01
C GLY A 52 35.79 17.30 14.90
N SER A 53 35.34 16.63 15.95
CA SER A 53 36.12 15.76 16.83
C SER A 53 35.77 14.29 16.61
N SER A 54 36.71 13.38 16.93
CA SER A 54 36.47 11.93 16.87
C SER A 54 36.85 11.26 18.19
N PHE A 55 36.10 10.20 18.55
CA PHE A 55 36.30 9.46 19.78
C PHE A 55 36.05 7.96 19.57
N THR A 56 36.73 7.13 20.41
CA THR A 56 36.36 5.71 20.52
C THR A 56 35.03 5.58 21.27
N GLU A 57 34.27 4.52 20.99
CA GLU A 57 32.99 4.26 21.69
C GLU A 57 33.12 4.23 23.20
N ARG A 58 34.22 3.68 23.71
CA ARG A 58 34.51 3.61 25.15
C ARG A 58 34.78 5.00 25.73
N LYS A 59 35.67 5.81 25.13
CA LYS A 59 35.97 7.17 25.61
C LYS A 59 34.71 8.05 25.59
N PHE A 60 33.90 7.95 24.55
CA PHE A 60 32.62 8.68 24.46
C PHE A 60 31.65 8.26 25.57
N SER A 61 31.51 6.96 25.83
CA SER A 61 30.67 6.45 26.92
C SER A 61 31.16 6.96 28.27
N ASP A 62 32.46 6.98 28.50
CA ASP A 62 33.09 7.48 29.75
C ASP A 62 32.84 8.99 29.94
N ILE A 63 32.88 9.78 28.85
CA ILE A 63 32.56 11.21 28.89
C ILE A 63 31.07 11.40 29.19
N CYS A 64 30.19 10.69 28.51
CA CYS A 64 28.75 10.81 28.72
C CYS A 64 28.29 10.46 30.14
N ASN A 65 28.96 9.52 30.77
CA ASN A 65 28.64 9.02 32.12
C ASN A 65 29.50 9.65 33.23
N ALA A 66 30.31 10.66 32.90
CA ALA A 66 31.22 11.29 33.89
C ALA A 66 30.45 12.07 34.98
N THR A 67 30.71 11.73 36.23
CA THR A 67 30.07 12.37 37.42
C THR A 67 31.05 13.13 38.28
N LYS A 68 32.38 12.82 38.19
CA LYS A 68 33.41 13.44 39.01
C LYS A 68 33.82 14.81 38.44
N CYS A 69 33.41 15.89 39.08
CA CYS A 69 33.59 17.28 38.62
C CYS A 69 35.08 17.68 38.29
N LYS A 70 36.06 17.03 38.86
CA LYS A 70 37.48 17.29 38.59
C LYS A 70 38.07 16.43 37.47
N SER A 71 37.31 15.45 36.94
CA SER A 71 37.82 14.59 35.88
C SER A 71 37.81 15.31 34.52
N GLU A 72 38.77 14.96 33.66
CA GLU A 72 38.87 15.44 32.29
C GLU A 72 37.59 15.14 31.49
N ASN A 73 37.04 13.95 31.65
CA ASN A 73 35.80 13.55 30.98
C ASN A 73 34.62 14.42 31.39
N TYR A 74 34.49 14.82 32.64
CA TYR A 74 33.46 15.73 33.13
C TYR A 74 33.64 17.14 32.55
N ARG A 75 34.89 17.61 32.45
CA ARG A 75 35.18 18.92 31.84
C ARG A 75 34.77 18.94 30.38
N LEU A 76 35.08 17.91 29.60
CA LEU A 76 34.69 17.77 28.21
C LEU A 76 33.15 17.68 28.09
N GLN A 77 32.49 16.90 28.94
CA GLN A 77 31.01 16.82 28.95
C GLN A 77 30.36 18.20 29.21
N LYS A 78 30.96 18.93 30.16
CA LYS A 78 30.48 20.28 30.52
C LYS A 78 30.72 21.26 29.38
N GLU A 79 31.91 21.23 28.77
CA GLU A 79 32.26 22.06 27.62
C GLU A 79 31.27 21.86 26.45
N TRP A 80 30.95 20.62 26.13
CA TRP A 80 29.95 20.35 25.09
C TRP A 80 28.57 20.93 25.42
N LYS A 81 28.13 20.82 26.67
CA LYS A 81 26.86 21.40 27.11
C LYS A 81 26.89 22.93 27.08
N ASP A 82 27.97 23.52 27.57
CA ASP A 82 28.08 24.97 27.71
C ASP A 82 28.33 25.70 26.38
N THR A 83 28.94 25.01 25.38
CA THR A 83 29.19 25.59 24.05
C THR A 83 28.12 25.27 23.03
N LEU A 84 27.69 23.99 22.93
CA LEU A 84 26.80 23.56 21.88
C LEU A 84 25.33 23.89 22.21
N THR A 85 24.92 23.80 23.48
CA THR A 85 23.53 24.06 23.87
C THR A 85 23.10 25.50 23.60
N PRO A 86 23.78 26.55 24.07
CA PRO A 86 23.37 27.93 23.83
C PRO A 86 23.33 28.24 22.33
N LYS A 87 24.39 27.88 21.61
CA LYS A 87 24.54 28.11 20.17
C LYS A 87 23.34 27.57 19.36
N TYR A 88 23.07 26.30 19.49
CA TYR A 88 22.02 25.66 18.68
C TYR A 88 20.61 25.90 19.23
N LYS A 89 20.48 26.16 20.53
CA LYS A 89 19.21 26.56 21.13
C LYS A 89 18.76 27.92 20.62
N GLU A 90 19.67 28.90 20.58
CA GLU A 90 19.41 30.22 20.03
C GLU A 90 18.98 30.17 18.56
N ILE A 91 19.70 29.38 17.74
CA ILE A 91 19.34 29.16 16.33
C ILE A 91 17.92 28.61 16.22
N LEU A 92 17.58 27.57 16.98
CA LEU A 92 16.24 26.97 16.93
C LEU A 92 15.14 27.88 17.52
N MET A 93 15.45 28.68 18.53
CA MET A 93 14.50 29.67 19.07
C MET A 93 14.18 30.77 18.04
N ASN A 94 15.17 31.23 17.30
CA ASN A 94 15.00 32.27 16.28
C ASN A 94 14.37 31.72 14.99
N LEU A 95 14.50 30.44 14.74
CA LEU A 95 13.91 29.77 13.58
C LEU A 95 12.40 29.67 13.79
N ASN A 96 11.62 30.29 12.90
CA ASN A 96 10.15 30.31 12.94
C ASN A 96 9.55 30.80 14.28
N ARG A 97 9.98 31.95 14.73
CA ARG A 97 9.62 32.68 16.01
C ARG A 97 8.33 32.20 16.70
N GLY A 98 8.45 31.11 17.49
CA GLY A 98 7.34 30.55 18.29
C GLY A 98 6.47 29.49 17.58
N GLY A 99 6.64 29.23 16.28
CA GLY A 99 5.95 28.17 15.53
C GLY A 99 6.59 26.78 15.66
N ILE A 100 5.91 25.77 15.15
CA ILE A 100 6.43 24.38 15.08
C ILE A 100 7.61 24.35 14.10
N LEU A 101 8.68 23.64 14.48
CA LEU A 101 9.85 23.45 13.63
C LEU A 101 9.57 22.28 12.66
N THR A 102 9.78 22.50 11.37
CA THR A 102 9.78 21.38 10.40
C THR A 102 11.17 20.80 10.25
N PHE A 103 11.25 19.54 9.86
CA PHE A 103 12.53 18.85 9.63
C PHE A 103 13.38 19.56 8.60
N GLU A 104 12.80 20.00 7.49
CA GLU A 104 13.50 20.68 6.39
C GLU A 104 14.05 22.04 6.84
N MET A 105 13.27 22.85 7.55
CA MET A 105 13.71 24.14 8.07
C MET A 105 14.91 24.00 9.01
N VAL A 106 14.86 23.03 9.93
CA VAL A 106 15.96 22.81 10.87
C VAL A 106 17.19 22.31 10.13
N ARG A 107 17.02 21.39 9.18
CA ARG A 107 18.11 20.84 8.38
C ARG A 107 18.82 21.91 7.55
N GLN A 108 18.07 22.67 6.76
CA GLN A 108 18.61 23.76 5.93
C GLN A 108 19.38 24.77 6.77
N CYS A 109 18.79 25.23 7.87
CA CYS A 109 19.41 26.21 8.74
C CYS A 109 20.72 25.71 9.36
N ILE A 110 20.78 24.43 9.79
CA ILE A 110 21.95 23.86 10.46
C ILE A 110 23.05 23.48 9.45
N MET A 111 22.69 23.03 8.23
CA MET A 111 23.65 22.62 7.21
C MET A 111 24.28 23.80 6.45
N GLY A 112 23.79 25.02 6.67
CA GLY A 112 24.29 26.21 5.99
C GLY A 112 23.83 26.31 4.53
N GLU A 113 22.86 25.50 4.11
CA GLU A 113 22.13 25.76 2.88
C GLU A 113 21.40 27.09 3.10
N GLU A 114 21.60 28.10 2.22
CA GLU A 114 20.86 29.36 2.31
C GLU A 114 19.39 29.05 2.50
N VAL A 115 18.84 29.41 3.66
CA VAL A 115 17.40 29.47 3.81
C VAL A 115 16.98 30.48 2.77
N ALA A 116 16.45 30.00 1.65
CA ALA A 116 15.76 30.88 0.73
C ALA A 116 14.78 31.64 1.61
N THR A 117 15.08 32.89 1.89
CA THR A 117 14.12 33.81 2.55
C THR A 117 12.87 33.65 1.71
N PRO A 118 11.74 33.25 2.32
CA PRO A 118 10.53 33.12 1.52
C PRO A 118 10.37 34.43 0.79
N ASN A 119 10.49 34.40 -0.53
CA ASN A 119 10.21 35.57 -1.35
C ASN A 119 8.83 36.04 -0.90
N GLU A 120 8.71 37.30 -0.52
CA GLU A 120 7.45 37.92 -0.08
C GLU A 120 6.34 37.81 -1.14
N GLU A 121 6.68 37.40 -2.38
CA GLU A 121 5.73 37.16 -3.46
C GLU A 121 5.02 35.80 -3.44
N THR A 122 5.46 34.83 -2.62
CA THR A 122 4.80 33.51 -2.50
C THR A 122 3.96 33.33 -1.25
N ASN A 123 3.89 34.31 -0.37
CA ASN A 123 3.06 34.30 0.85
C ASN A 123 1.62 34.82 0.58
N LYS A 124 0.96 34.32 -0.49
CA LYS A 124 -0.51 34.26 -0.43
C LYS A 124 -0.87 33.27 0.65
N PRO A 125 -1.72 33.65 1.65
CA PRO A 125 -2.16 32.69 2.63
C PRO A 125 -2.76 31.51 1.89
N GLN A 126 -2.11 30.34 2.00
CA GLN A 126 -2.53 29.13 1.31
C GLN A 126 -3.96 28.84 1.78
N SER A 127 -4.93 28.81 0.87
CA SER A 127 -6.30 28.47 1.24
C SER A 127 -6.37 26.99 1.60
N PHE A 128 -7.39 26.59 2.37
CA PHE A 128 -7.67 25.19 2.67
C PHE A 128 -7.70 24.33 1.39
N VAL A 129 -8.27 24.87 0.33
CA VAL A 129 -8.32 24.23 -1.00
C VAL A 129 -6.93 24.15 -1.64
N GLY A 130 -6.10 25.19 -1.52
CA GLY A 130 -4.73 25.18 -2.02
C GLY A 130 -3.89 24.09 -1.36
N ILE A 131 -3.97 23.95 -0.03
CA ILE A 131 -3.29 22.87 0.69
C ILE A 131 -3.81 21.50 0.25
N TRP A 132 -5.11 21.37 -0.05
CA TRP A 132 -5.67 20.14 -0.58
C TRP A 132 -5.09 19.81 -1.96
N GLU A 133 -4.97 20.80 -2.84
CA GLU A 133 -4.36 20.66 -4.18
C GLU A 133 -2.86 20.31 -4.10
N ASP A 134 -2.13 20.91 -3.16
CA ASP A 134 -0.73 20.56 -2.89
C ASP A 134 -0.57 19.12 -2.43
N ILE A 135 -1.49 18.63 -1.57
CA ILE A 135 -1.50 17.22 -1.19
C ILE A 135 -1.71 16.31 -2.41
N ILE A 136 -2.64 16.67 -3.31
CA ILE A 136 -2.89 15.91 -4.54
C ILE A 136 -1.62 15.87 -5.41
N SER A 137 -1.00 17.03 -5.61
CA SER A 137 0.24 17.15 -6.39
C SER A 137 1.37 16.31 -5.77
N GLY A 138 1.65 16.47 -4.48
CA GLY A 138 2.66 15.71 -3.78
C GLY A 138 2.43 14.20 -3.84
N LEU A 139 1.16 13.74 -3.75
CA LEU A 139 0.84 12.32 -3.89
C LEU A 139 1.10 11.76 -5.30
N ARG A 140 1.12 12.61 -6.34
CA ARG A 140 1.41 12.23 -7.73
C ARG A 140 2.90 12.23 -8.06
N THR A 141 3.69 13.07 -7.36
CA THR A 141 5.12 13.28 -7.58
C THR A 141 6.02 12.67 -6.52
N ASP A 142 5.47 11.92 -5.57
CA ASP A 142 6.19 11.29 -4.46
C ASP A 142 7.34 10.39 -5.00
N ASP A 143 8.60 10.73 -4.68
CA ASP A 143 9.81 10.02 -5.13
C ASP A 143 9.86 8.56 -4.66
N ASP A 144 9.25 8.23 -3.51
CA ASP A 144 9.08 6.85 -3.03
C ASP A 144 8.05 6.05 -3.85
N GLY A 145 7.57 6.60 -4.95
CA GLY A 145 6.59 6.07 -5.88
C GLY A 145 5.20 6.66 -5.68
N ALA A 146 4.72 7.30 -6.72
CA ALA A 146 3.47 8.03 -6.76
C ALA A 146 2.27 7.21 -6.28
N ARG A 147 1.44 7.84 -5.44
CA ARG A 147 0.23 7.26 -4.85
C ARG A 147 -1.03 7.66 -5.60
N PHE A 148 -1.06 7.38 -6.91
CA PHE A 148 -2.13 7.82 -7.82
C PHE A 148 -3.54 7.49 -7.33
N THR A 149 -3.78 6.30 -6.76
CA THR A 149 -5.12 5.92 -6.24
C THR A 149 -5.54 6.79 -5.05
N THR A 150 -4.58 7.15 -4.20
CA THR A 150 -4.83 8.05 -3.06
C THR A 150 -5.08 9.46 -3.58
N ALA A 151 -4.22 9.97 -4.49
CA ALA A 151 -4.37 11.28 -5.13
C ALA A 151 -5.75 11.43 -5.78
N GLU A 152 -6.19 10.43 -6.54
CA GLU A 152 -7.52 10.41 -7.18
C GLU A 152 -8.66 10.46 -6.17
N SER A 153 -8.53 9.78 -5.02
CA SER A 153 -9.53 9.86 -3.96
C SER A 153 -9.65 11.27 -3.39
N TYR A 154 -8.50 11.97 -3.20
CA TYR A 154 -8.48 13.38 -2.77
C TYR A 154 -9.07 14.31 -3.83
N GLU A 155 -8.74 14.09 -5.10
CA GLU A 155 -9.24 14.87 -6.23
C GLU A 155 -10.76 14.71 -6.40
N CYS A 156 -11.27 13.47 -6.34
CA CYS A 156 -12.71 13.20 -6.41
C CYS A 156 -13.45 13.82 -5.22
N ALA A 157 -12.86 13.78 -4.03
CA ALA A 157 -13.43 14.40 -2.84
C ALA A 157 -13.51 15.94 -2.99
N LEU A 158 -12.43 16.58 -3.49
CA LEU A 158 -12.42 18.02 -3.73
C LEU A 158 -13.41 18.43 -4.84
N LYS A 159 -13.50 17.64 -5.92
CA LYS A 159 -14.52 17.86 -6.97
C LYS A 159 -15.94 17.75 -6.41
N SER A 160 -16.20 16.77 -5.55
CA SER A 160 -17.49 16.61 -4.87
C SER A 160 -17.80 17.78 -3.94
N LEU A 161 -16.83 18.25 -3.18
CA LEU A 161 -16.96 19.41 -2.31
C LEU A 161 -17.38 20.66 -3.11
N ARG A 162 -16.62 20.98 -4.17
CA ARG A 162 -16.89 22.12 -5.07
C ARG A 162 -18.25 22.02 -5.74
N LYS A 163 -18.66 20.82 -6.15
CA LYS A 163 -19.95 20.58 -6.81
C LYS A 163 -21.13 20.82 -5.88
N ILE A 164 -21.03 20.44 -4.62
CA ILE A 164 -22.14 20.52 -3.66
C ILE A 164 -22.20 21.88 -2.94
N LEU A 165 -21.04 22.41 -2.54
CA LEU A 165 -21.00 23.69 -1.82
C LEU A 165 -20.88 24.90 -2.76
N GLY A 166 -20.45 24.70 -4.00
CA GLY A 166 -20.10 25.76 -4.95
C GLY A 166 -18.64 26.22 -4.82
N PRO A 167 -18.10 26.84 -5.87
CA PRO A 167 -16.69 27.23 -5.92
C PRO A 167 -16.30 28.34 -4.93
N ASN A 168 -17.26 29.18 -4.51
CA ASN A 168 -17.05 30.36 -3.67
C ASN A 168 -17.49 30.18 -2.21
N MET A 169 -17.89 28.97 -1.80
CA MET A 169 -18.47 28.74 -0.46
C MET A 169 -17.43 28.69 0.66
N ILE A 170 -16.17 28.36 0.36
CA ILE A 170 -15.09 28.41 1.35
C ILE A 170 -14.53 29.82 1.35
N LYS A 171 -15.18 30.72 2.09
CA LYS A 171 -14.82 32.15 2.15
C LYS A 171 -13.63 32.43 3.07
N GLY A 172 -13.22 31.48 3.86
CA GLY A 172 -12.11 31.61 4.80
C GLY A 172 -10.96 30.67 4.48
N PHE A 173 -9.94 30.70 5.33
CA PHE A 173 -8.83 29.76 5.26
C PHE A 173 -9.30 28.32 5.49
N CYS A 174 -10.41 28.13 6.20
CA CYS A 174 -10.85 26.84 6.73
C CYS A 174 -12.34 26.60 6.42
N ILE A 175 -12.69 25.34 6.23
CA ILE A 175 -14.08 24.87 6.12
C ILE A 175 -14.65 24.58 7.53
N SER A 176 -15.82 25.10 7.83
CA SER A 176 -16.49 24.90 9.13
C SER A 176 -17.16 23.52 9.25
N ALA A 177 -17.44 23.09 10.49
CA ALA A 177 -18.21 21.86 10.73
C ALA A 177 -19.59 21.90 10.07
N ALA A 178 -20.25 23.07 10.03
CA ALA A 178 -21.54 23.25 9.37
C ALA A 178 -21.47 23.06 7.85
N GLU A 179 -20.41 23.58 7.22
CA GLU A 179 -20.18 23.39 5.77
C GLU A 179 -19.84 21.93 5.45
N ILE A 180 -19.02 21.26 6.27
CA ILE A 180 -18.73 19.83 6.11
C ILE A 180 -20.01 19.00 6.26
N GLN A 181 -20.89 19.35 7.22
CA GLN A 181 -22.16 18.67 7.40
C GLN A 181 -23.06 18.90 6.18
N LYS A 182 -23.16 20.13 5.67
CA LYS A 182 -23.92 20.45 4.45
C LYS A 182 -23.39 19.65 3.25
N TRP A 183 -22.07 19.51 3.10
CA TRP A 183 -21.47 18.67 2.06
C TRP A 183 -21.85 17.20 2.24
N LYS A 184 -21.77 16.67 3.46
CA LYS A 184 -22.19 15.30 3.78
C LYS A 184 -23.66 15.06 3.43
N ASP A 185 -24.54 15.96 3.79
CA ASP A 185 -25.97 15.85 3.49
C ASP A 185 -26.24 15.93 1.99
N GLY A 186 -25.52 16.79 1.27
CA GLY A 186 -25.57 16.88 -0.19
C GLY A 186 -25.03 15.61 -0.88
N MET A 187 -24.02 14.96 -0.32
CA MET A 187 -23.54 13.65 -0.80
C MET A 187 -24.58 12.54 -0.59
N HIS A 188 -25.34 12.59 0.50
CA HIS A 188 -26.35 11.60 0.81
C HIS A 188 -27.63 11.80 -0.01
N ASN A 189 -28.14 13.01 -0.07
CA ASN A 189 -29.42 13.34 -0.69
C ASN A 189 -29.30 13.76 -2.16
N GLY A 190 -28.14 14.24 -2.57
CA GLY A 190 -27.91 14.95 -3.81
C GLY A 190 -28.30 16.43 -3.70
N VAL A 191 -27.92 17.21 -4.70
CA VAL A 191 -28.30 18.60 -4.88
C VAL A 191 -28.97 18.77 -6.24
N LYS A 192 -29.94 19.68 -6.38
CA LYS A 192 -30.52 20.00 -7.67
C LYS A 192 -29.59 20.92 -8.44
N ASP A 193 -29.29 20.57 -9.69
CA ASP A 193 -28.60 21.47 -10.64
C ASP A 193 -29.56 22.51 -11.22
N GLU A 194 -29.05 23.36 -12.10
CA GLU A 194 -29.81 24.43 -12.77
C GLU A 194 -31.01 23.90 -13.56
N ASN A 195 -30.98 22.65 -13.98
CA ASN A 195 -32.04 21.95 -14.71
C ASN A 195 -32.97 21.15 -13.78
N GLY A 196 -32.85 21.28 -12.46
CA GLY A 196 -33.65 20.56 -11.46
C GLY A 196 -33.28 19.08 -11.30
N LYS A 197 -32.22 18.58 -11.96
CA LYS A 197 -31.75 17.20 -11.89
C LYS A 197 -30.95 17.00 -10.60
N ILE A 198 -31.24 15.90 -9.88
CA ILE A 198 -30.47 15.52 -8.70
C ILE A 198 -29.06 15.05 -9.13
N VAL A 199 -28.04 15.75 -8.66
CA VAL A 199 -26.63 15.45 -8.90
C VAL A 199 -25.86 15.34 -7.59
N GLY A 200 -24.70 14.71 -7.62
CA GLY A 200 -23.79 14.63 -6.45
C GLY A 200 -24.15 13.56 -5.43
N LYS A 201 -25.26 12.85 -5.58
CA LYS A 201 -25.63 11.72 -4.69
C LYS A 201 -24.64 10.57 -4.87
N ILE A 202 -24.08 10.08 -3.75
CA ILE A 202 -23.13 8.96 -3.71
C ILE A 202 -23.42 8.05 -2.52
N SER A 203 -22.80 6.85 -2.51
CA SER A 203 -22.96 5.91 -1.41
C SER A 203 -22.26 6.39 -0.12
N ASP A 204 -22.76 5.97 1.04
CA ASP A 204 -22.15 6.27 2.34
C ASP A 204 -20.70 5.82 2.43
N THR A 205 -20.35 4.70 1.77
CA THR A 205 -18.96 4.23 1.68
C THR A 205 -18.07 5.26 0.97
N THR A 206 -18.53 5.80 -0.16
CA THR A 206 -17.79 6.82 -0.92
C THR A 206 -17.74 8.14 -0.14
N ALA A 207 -18.86 8.56 0.43
CA ALA A 207 -18.92 9.75 1.30
C ALA A 207 -17.93 9.63 2.48
N GLY A 208 -17.85 8.44 3.11
CA GLY A 208 -16.87 8.17 4.14
C GLY A 208 -15.41 8.27 3.67
N ILE A 209 -15.10 7.87 2.43
CA ILE A 209 -13.75 8.07 1.84
C ILE A 209 -13.47 9.56 1.68
N TYR A 210 -14.39 10.33 1.10
CA TYR A 210 -14.22 11.77 0.87
C TYR A 210 -14.07 12.56 2.15
N LEU A 211 -14.87 12.27 3.17
CA LEU A 211 -14.74 12.91 4.49
C LEU A 211 -13.43 12.55 5.20
N ARG A 212 -12.88 11.36 5.00
CA ARG A 212 -11.53 11.01 5.50
C ARG A 212 -10.44 11.80 4.79
N CYS A 213 -10.56 12.06 3.48
CA CYS A 213 -9.64 12.95 2.78
C CYS A 213 -9.69 14.37 3.36
N CYS A 214 -10.88 14.93 3.55
CA CYS A 214 -11.07 16.23 4.19
C CYS A 214 -10.46 16.28 5.59
N ARG A 215 -10.69 15.25 6.41
CA ARG A 215 -10.08 15.16 7.75
C ARG A 215 -8.56 15.13 7.71
N ALA A 216 -7.97 14.46 6.73
CA ALA A 216 -6.52 14.42 6.58
C ALA A 216 -5.94 15.79 6.18
N VAL A 217 -6.63 16.53 5.29
CA VAL A 217 -6.27 17.91 4.95
C VAL A 217 -6.38 18.80 6.19
N TRP A 218 -7.48 18.69 6.95
CA TRP A 218 -7.67 19.42 8.20
C TRP A 218 -6.52 19.17 9.17
N ASN A 219 -6.19 17.91 9.41
CA ASN A 219 -5.11 17.54 10.31
C ASN A 219 -3.75 18.08 9.83
N LYS A 220 -3.51 18.13 8.52
CA LYS A 220 -2.31 18.76 7.97
C LYS A 220 -2.29 20.26 8.27
N CYS A 221 -3.40 20.96 8.06
CA CYS A 221 -3.52 22.40 8.39
C CYS A 221 -3.28 22.68 9.87
N VAL A 222 -3.77 21.83 10.78
CA VAL A 222 -3.48 21.94 12.22
C VAL A 222 -2.01 21.69 12.50
N HIS A 223 -1.42 20.67 11.91
CA HIS A 223 -0.01 20.32 12.10
C HIS A 223 0.95 21.41 11.60
N GLU A 224 0.60 22.07 10.51
CA GLU A 224 1.38 23.17 9.91
C GLU A 224 1.07 24.54 10.58
N GLY A 225 0.18 24.58 11.57
CA GLY A 225 -0.12 25.77 12.34
C GLY A 225 -1.06 26.79 11.69
N TYR A 226 -1.67 26.43 10.55
CA TYR A 226 -2.65 27.30 9.87
C TYR A 226 -3.98 27.40 10.63
N LEU A 227 -4.33 26.39 11.44
CA LEU A 227 -5.56 26.34 12.23
C LEU A 227 -5.20 26.35 13.72
N LYS A 228 -4.97 27.55 14.26
CA LYS A 228 -4.82 27.78 15.70
C LYS A 228 -6.22 28.09 16.27
N ASP A 229 -6.55 27.47 17.38
CA ASP A 229 -7.78 27.74 18.15
C ASP A 229 -9.11 27.50 17.41
N VAL A 230 -9.09 26.73 16.31
CA VAL A 230 -10.29 26.35 15.58
C VAL A 230 -10.79 24.98 16.10
N PRO A 231 -12.07 24.89 16.54
CA PRO A 231 -12.63 23.62 17.04
C PRO A 231 -12.57 22.51 15.99
N TYR A 232 -12.14 21.31 16.41
CA TYR A 232 -12.05 20.15 15.52
C TYR A 232 -13.45 19.74 15.04
N PRO A 233 -13.69 19.66 13.72
CA PRO A 233 -15.03 19.50 13.19
C PRO A 233 -15.54 18.05 13.15
N PHE A 234 -14.69 17.05 13.40
CA PHE A 234 -15.06 15.64 13.27
C PHE A 234 -15.19 14.96 14.63
N SER A 235 -16.11 14.03 14.77
CA SER A 235 -16.22 13.14 15.92
C SER A 235 -16.42 11.69 15.50
N ASN A 236 -15.93 10.75 16.33
CA ASN A 236 -16.22 9.32 16.17
C ASN A 236 -17.60 8.95 16.73
N LYS A 237 -18.19 9.81 17.56
CA LYS A 237 -19.53 9.69 18.14
C LYS A 237 -20.48 10.67 17.45
N LYS A 238 -21.77 10.40 17.53
CA LYS A 238 -22.79 11.36 17.07
C LYS A 238 -22.92 12.47 18.14
N GLU A 239 -22.11 13.50 18.00
CA GLU A 239 -22.15 14.68 18.88
C GLU A 239 -22.76 15.85 18.13
N LYS A 240 -23.59 16.67 18.84
CA LYS A 240 -24.25 17.83 18.25
C LYS A 240 -23.19 18.85 17.80
N GLY A 241 -23.30 19.31 16.56
CA GLY A 241 -22.38 20.29 15.99
C GLY A 241 -21.09 19.71 15.39
N LEU A 242 -20.85 18.40 15.51
CA LEU A 242 -19.69 17.72 14.92
C LEU A 242 -20.10 16.74 13.82
N VAL A 243 -19.20 16.51 12.87
CA VAL A 243 -19.44 15.65 11.70
C VAL A 243 -18.96 14.24 11.99
N SER A 244 -19.87 13.28 11.98
CA SER A 244 -19.52 11.86 12.04
C SER A 244 -19.24 11.31 10.64
N ILE A 245 -18.11 10.60 10.46
CA ILE A 245 -17.74 9.97 9.19
C ILE A 245 -18.45 8.62 9.05
N PRO A 246 -19.23 8.39 7.96
CA PRO A 246 -19.90 7.12 7.75
C PRO A 246 -18.92 5.95 7.68
N LYS A 247 -19.29 4.82 8.29
CA LYS A 247 -18.59 3.56 8.13
C LYS A 247 -19.05 2.90 6.82
N SER A 248 -18.15 2.12 6.20
CA SER A 248 -18.52 1.32 5.04
C SER A 248 -19.61 0.33 5.40
N ALA A 249 -20.66 0.27 4.60
CA ALA A 249 -21.69 -0.75 4.74
C ALA A 249 -21.08 -2.13 4.46
N LYS A 250 -21.48 -3.14 5.24
CA LYS A 250 -21.15 -4.54 4.91
C LYS A 250 -21.82 -4.88 3.58
N ARG A 251 -21.04 -5.25 2.56
CA ARG A 251 -21.60 -5.70 1.27
C ARG A 251 -22.25 -7.07 1.49
N LYS A 252 -23.49 -7.22 1.00
CA LYS A 252 -24.11 -8.54 0.85
C LYS A 252 -23.40 -9.27 -0.29
N GLN A 253 -23.13 -10.54 -0.09
CA GLN A 253 -22.54 -11.51 -1.04
C GLN A 253 -21.67 -10.91 -2.16
N SER A 254 -20.38 -11.10 -2.02
CA SER A 254 -19.39 -10.71 -3.05
C SER A 254 -18.36 -11.83 -3.24
N PHE A 255 -18.83 -13.09 -3.26
CA PHE A 255 -17.98 -14.25 -3.50
C PHE A 255 -18.77 -15.30 -4.31
N LEU A 256 -18.03 -16.15 -5.01
CA LEU A 256 -18.48 -17.38 -5.65
C LEU A 256 -18.07 -18.55 -4.77
N ASN A 257 -18.98 -19.48 -4.51
CA ASN A 257 -18.66 -20.70 -3.77
C ASN A 257 -17.79 -21.66 -4.58
N VAL A 258 -17.29 -22.74 -3.94
CA VAL A 258 -16.40 -23.73 -4.56
C VAL A 258 -17.04 -24.35 -5.82
N ASN A 259 -18.34 -24.66 -5.79
CA ASN A 259 -19.02 -25.27 -6.94
C ASN A 259 -19.09 -24.31 -8.13
N GLN A 260 -19.42 -23.04 -7.89
CA GLN A 260 -19.44 -22.02 -8.94
C GLN A 260 -18.04 -21.78 -9.53
N MET A 261 -17.00 -21.77 -8.68
CA MET A 261 -15.61 -21.67 -9.17
C MET A 261 -15.20 -22.90 -9.97
N THR A 262 -15.68 -24.08 -9.58
CA THR A 262 -15.46 -25.35 -10.31
C THR A 262 -16.19 -25.35 -11.67
N GLU A 263 -17.41 -24.83 -11.74
CA GLU A 263 -18.13 -24.67 -13.02
C GLU A 263 -17.37 -23.74 -13.99
N LEU A 264 -16.86 -22.62 -13.50
CA LEU A 264 -16.01 -21.71 -14.29
C LEU A 264 -14.72 -22.41 -14.77
N TYR A 265 -14.09 -23.19 -13.89
CA TYR A 265 -12.90 -23.96 -14.24
C TYR A 265 -13.21 -25.04 -15.29
N ASN A 266 -14.29 -25.77 -15.13
CA ASN A 266 -14.74 -26.79 -16.10
C ASN A 266 -15.08 -26.17 -17.47
N LEU A 267 -15.68 -24.97 -17.48
CA LEU A 267 -15.90 -24.23 -18.73
C LEU A 267 -14.56 -23.82 -19.38
N PHE A 268 -13.59 -23.38 -18.58
CA PHE A 268 -12.25 -23.04 -19.07
C PHE A 268 -11.59 -24.26 -19.75
N VAL A 269 -11.64 -25.41 -19.11
CA VAL A 269 -11.06 -26.65 -19.64
C VAL A 269 -11.79 -27.15 -20.88
N SER A 270 -13.13 -27.19 -20.85
CA SER A 270 -13.94 -27.73 -21.94
C SER A 270 -14.04 -26.79 -23.14
N LYS A 271 -13.76 -25.51 -22.97
CA LYS A 271 -13.86 -24.45 -24.00
C LYS A 271 -15.26 -24.40 -24.68
N LYS A 272 -16.31 -24.88 -24.02
CA LYS A 272 -17.68 -24.93 -24.57
C LYS A 272 -18.39 -23.59 -24.42
N TYR A 273 -17.98 -22.61 -25.20
CA TYR A 273 -18.60 -21.29 -25.26
C TYR A 273 -19.82 -21.26 -26.21
N PRO A 274 -20.72 -20.28 -26.09
CA PRO A 274 -21.86 -20.13 -27.00
C PRO A 274 -21.42 -19.97 -28.46
N GLU A 275 -22.02 -20.74 -29.36
CA GLU A 275 -21.67 -20.76 -30.79
C GLU A 275 -21.87 -19.42 -31.50
N TYR A 276 -22.80 -18.56 -30.98
CA TYR A 276 -23.06 -17.25 -31.55
C TYR A 276 -21.99 -16.19 -31.17
N TRP A 277 -21.02 -16.55 -30.33
CA TRP A 277 -19.90 -15.66 -30.08
C TRP A 277 -18.90 -15.72 -31.23
N SER A 278 -18.38 -14.55 -31.66
CA SER A 278 -17.30 -14.56 -32.65
C SER A 278 -16.05 -15.24 -32.07
N GLU A 279 -15.26 -15.85 -32.96
CA GLU A 279 -14.01 -16.50 -32.56
C GLU A 279 -13.06 -15.56 -31.79
N GLU A 280 -12.95 -14.29 -32.24
CA GLU A 280 -12.13 -13.28 -31.56
C GLU A 280 -12.66 -12.96 -30.17
N TYR A 281 -13.98 -12.84 -30.00
CA TYR A 281 -14.58 -12.61 -28.69
C TYR A 281 -14.38 -13.82 -27.77
N THR A 282 -14.53 -15.03 -28.29
CA THR A 282 -14.31 -16.29 -27.55
C THR A 282 -12.89 -16.39 -27.04
N LYS A 283 -11.88 -16.10 -27.87
CA LYS A 283 -10.46 -16.07 -27.45
C LYS A 283 -10.23 -15.07 -26.31
N ARG A 284 -10.80 -13.86 -26.42
CA ARG A 284 -10.69 -12.83 -25.37
C ARG A 284 -11.43 -13.21 -24.09
N ALA A 285 -12.59 -13.85 -24.21
CA ALA A 285 -13.37 -14.33 -23.08
C ALA A 285 -12.66 -15.47 -22.35
N HIS A 286 -12.11 -16.42 -23.11
CA HIS A 286 -11.31 -17.51 -22.56
C HIS A 286 -10.08 -17.02 -21.80
N TYR A 287 -9.31 -16.11 -22.39
CA TYR A 287 -8.17 -15.48 -21.71
C TYR A 287 -8.60 -14.76 -20.41
N SER A 288 -9.74 -14.02 -20.45
CA SER A 288 -10.24 -13.34 -19.28
C SER A 288 -10.73 -14.30 -18.20
N LEU A 289 -11.30 -15.44 -18.57
CA LEU A 289 -11.67 -16.51 -17.65
C LEU A 289 -10.44 -17.11 -16.99
N GLY A 290 -9.38 -17.38 -17.76
CA GLY A 290 -8.10 -17.84 -17.23
C GLY A 290 -7.50 -16.85 -16.21
N LEU A 291 -7.47 -15.55 -16.53
CA LEU A 291 -7.00 -14.53 -15.58
C LEU A 291 -7.86 -14.44 -14.31
N PHE A 292 -9.18 -14.58 -14.42
CA PHE A 292 -10.09 -14.56 -13.28
C PHE A 292 -9.85 -15.76 -12.35
N LEU A 293 -9.71 -16.95 -12.94
CA LEU A 293 -9.39 -18.17 -12.21
C LEU A 293 -7.99 -18.11 -11.61
N ALA A 294 -7.01 -17.59 -12.35
CA ALA A 294 -5.66 -17.35 -11.81
C ALA A 294 -5.70 -16.39 -10.61
N GLN A 295 -6.50 -15.31 -10.66
CA GLN A 295 -6.66 -14.44 -9.49
C GLN A 295 -7.19 -15.20 -8.27
N TYR A 296 -8.12 -16.10 -8.45
CA TYR A 296 -8.68 -16.91 -7.39
C TYR A 296 -7.65 -17.92 -6.83
N LEU A 297 -7.00 -18.69 -7.70
CA LEU A 297 -6.07 -19.76 -7.31
C LEU A 297 -4.70 -19.21 -6.85
N CYS A 298 -4.33 -17.99 -7.26
CA CYS A 298 -3.16 -17.29 -6.74
C CYS A 298 -3.52 -16.49 -5.47
N ASN A 299 -4.03 -17.15 -4.45
CA ASN A 299 -4.32 -16.59 -3.13
C ASN A 299 -5.20 -15.33 -3.16
N GLY A 300 -6.07 -15.23 -4.15
CA GLY A 300 -6.96 -14.07 -4.31
C GLY A 300 -6.19 -12.77 -4.57
N PHE A 301 -5.06 -12.81 -5.28
CA PHE A 301 -4.31 -11.60 -5.61
C PHE A 301 -5.13 -10.65 -6.50
N ASN A 302 -4.78 -9.38 -6.52
CA ASN A 302 -5.49 -8.43 -7.35
C ASN A 302 -4.81 -8.25 -8.73
N MET A 303 -5.52 -7.64 -9.67
CA MET A 303 -5.00 -7.42 -11.02
C MET A 303 -3.67 -6.65 -11.06
N ALA A 304 -3.42 -5.78 -10.07
CA ALA A 304 -2.17 -5.03 -10.00
C ALA A 304 -0.98 -5.91 -9.55
N ASP A 305 -1.23 -6.90 -8.70
CA ASP A 305 -0.23 -7.90 -8.32
C ASP A 305 -0.03 -8.89 -9.48
N ALA A 306 -1.11 -9.34 -10.15
CA ALA A 306 -1.04 -10.17 -11.34
C ALA A 306 -0.17 -9.56 -12.46
N GLY A 307 -0.37 -8.28 -12.76
CA GLY A 307 0.40 -7.58 -13.79
C GLY A 307 1.89 -7.40 -13.46
N ARG A 308 2.29 -7.59 -12.19
CA ARG A 308 3.68 -7.48 -11.74
C ARG A 308 4.30 -8.82 -11.35
N LEU A 309 3.53 -9.89 -11.39
CA LEU A 309 4.03 -11.22 -11.07
C LEU A 309 5.10 -11.62 -12.08
N THR A 310 6.25 -12.07 -11.58
CA THR A 310 7.40 -12.47 -12.40
C THR A 310 7.81 -13.91 -12.11
N TYR A 311 8.44 -14.52 -13.08
CA TYR A 311 9.19 -15.76 -12.87
C TYR A 311 10.51 -15.45 -12.17
N ASP A 312 10.45 -15.25 -10.84
CA ASP A 312 11.58 -14.89 -10.00
C ASP A 312 12.50 -16.08 -9.68
N ASN A 313 13.54 -15.85 -8.91
CA ASN A 313 14.45 -16.92 -8.51
C ASN A 313 13.76 -18.00 -7.66
N TYR A 314 12.76 -17.65 -6.85
CA TYR A 314 12.03 -18.61 -6.02
C TYR A 314 11.23 -19.60 -6.87
N TYR A 315 10.62 -19.15 -7.96
CA TYR A 315 9.96 -20.03 -8.92
C TYR A 315 10.91 -21.13 -9.45
N TYR A 316 12.14 -20.76 -9.80
CA TYR A 316 13.13 -21.74 -10.30
C TYR A 316 13.70 -22.60 -9.17
N GLN A 317 13.90 -22.08 -7.97
CA GLN A 317 14.33 -22.86 -6.80
C GLN A 317 13.30 -23.91 -6.39
N THR A 318 12.02 -23.62 -6.55
CA THR A 318 10.94 -24.56 -6.29
C THR A 318 10.59 -25.44 -7.49
N HIS A 319 11.41 -25.42 -8.55
CA HIS A 319 11.15 -26.18 -9.80
C HIS A 319 9.76 -25.92 -10.39
N GLY A 320 9.32 -24.65 -10.37
CA GLY A 320 8.02 -24.26 -10.91
C GLY A 320 6.83 -24.58 -10.00
N LYS A 321 7.05 -24.91 -8.72
CA LYS A 321 5.97 -25.28 -7.80
C LYS A 321 5.34 -24.11 -7.05
N ALA A 322 5.98 -22.94 -7.02
CA ALA A 322 5.42 -21.77 -6.35
C ALA A 322 5.92 -20.46 -6.95
N PHE A 323 5.07 -19.43 -6.85
CA PHE A 323 5.46 -18.03 -7.03
C PHE A 323 5.70 -17.38 -5.67
N ARG A 324 6.53 -16.32 -5.68
CA ARG A 324 6.73 -15.44 -4.54
C ARG A 324 6.67 -14.00 -5.01
N PHE A 325 5.93 -13.16 -4.29
CA PHE A 325 5.87 -11.74 -4.59
C PHE A 325 5.51 -10.89 -3.37
N ASN A 326 5.88 -9.62 -3.40
CA ASN A 326 5.48 -8.64 -2.39
C ASN A 326 4.26 -7.86 -2.87
N ARG A 327 3.19 -7.83 -2.05
CA ARG A 327 1.97 -7.08 -2.37
C ARG A 327 2.24 -5.58 -2.44
N LYS A 328 1.97 -4.98 -3.60
CA LYS A 328 2.16 -3.53 -3.79
C LYS A 328 1.35 -2.66 -2.82
N LYS A 329 0.13 -3.07 -2.47
CA LYS A 329 -0.76 -2.28 -1.61
C LYS A 329 -0.26 -2.14 -0.17
N THR A 330 0.43 -3.13 0.35
CA THR A 330 0.87 -3.22 1.75
C THR A 330 2.37 -3.04 1.95
N SER A 331 3.19 -3.15 0.90
CA SER A 331 4.65 -3.07 0.95
C SER A 331 5.23 -1.81 1.61
N ARG A 332 4.47 -0.70 1.65
CA ARG A 332 4.89 0.54 2.29
C ARG A 332 4.54 0.65 3.78
N ARG A 333 3.72 -0.24 4.31
CA ARG A 333 3.26 -0.20 5.70
C ARG A 333 4.04 -1.13 6.60
N SER A 334 4.71 -2.11 6.03
CA SER A 334 5.53 -3.08 6.73
C SER A 334 6.98 -2.89 6.34
N THR A 335 7.88 -2.82 7.31
CA THR A 335 9.34 -2.80 7.10
C THR A 335 9.86 -4.08 6.46
N ASP A 336 9.13 -5.19 6.63
CA ASP A 336 9.52 -6.53 6.16
C ASP A 336 8.77 -6.99 4.91
N GLY A 337 7.94 -6.09 4.31
CA GLY A 337 7.11 -6.42 3.15
C GLY A 337 6.04 -7.48 3.49
N SER A 338 4.87 -7.43 2.86
CA SER A 338 3.93 -8.55 2.91
C SER A 338 4.27 -9.52 1.79
N GLU A 339 5.27 -10.37 2.03
CA GLU A 339 5.62 -11.46 1.13
C GLU A 339 4.46 -12.45 1.05
N VAL A 340 4.14 -12.90 -0.14
CA VAL A 340 3.10 -13.89 -0.41
C VAL A 340 3.71 -15.02 -1.23
N ILE A 341 3.56 -16.25 -0.75
CA ILE A 341 3.90 -17.46 -1.48
C ILE A 341 2.60 -18.05 -2.04
N VAL A 342 2.60 -18.36 -3.34
CA VAL A 342 1.47 -18.94 -4.05
C VAL A 342 1.87 -20.35 -4.53
N PRO A 343 1.29 -21.42 -3.97
CA PRO A 343 1.54 -22.77 -4.45
C PRO A 343 0.88 -22.96 -5.82
N ILE A 344 1.60 -23.55 -6.76
CA ILE A 344 1.10 -23.85 -8.10
C ILE A 344 0.51 -25.26 -8.07
N ILE A 345 -0.77 -25.34 -7.72
CA ILE A 345 -1.53 -26.60 -7.78
C ILE A 345 -1.85 -26.97 -9.23
N PRO A 346 -2.12 -28.26 -9.55
CA PRO A 346 -2.35 -28.71 -10.93
C PRO A 346 -3.39 -27.90 -11.71
N PRO A 347 -4.55 -27.50 -11.15
CA PRO A 347 -5.48 -26.63 -11.87
C PRO A 347 -4.92 -25.27 -12.23
N LEU A 348 -4.11 -24.67 -11.35
CA LEU A 348 -3.44 -23.40 -11.64
C LEU A 348 -2.38 -23.60 -12.74
N GLN A 349 -1.60 -24.67 -12.67
CA GLN A 349 -0.63 -24.98 -13.72
C GLN A 349 -1.29 -25.08 -15.11
N TYR A 350 -2.43 -25.77 -15.19
CA TYR A 350 -3.18 -25.87 -16.44
C TYR A 350 -3.59 -24.50 -16.99
N ILE A 351 -4.05 -23.60 -16.11
CA ILE A 351 -4.41 -22.22 -16.50
C ILE A 351 -3.17 -21.47 -16.98
N LEU A 352 -2.05 -21.58 -16.27
CA LEU A 352 -0.80 -20.90 -16.64
C LEU A 352 -0.28 -21.38 -18.00
N ASP A 353 -0.35 -22.66 -18.27
CA ASP A 353 0.05 -23.25 -19.58
C ASP A 353 -0.75 -22.64 -20.75
N GLU A 354 -2.00 -22.20 -20.52
CA GLU A 354 -2.89 -21.64 -21.55
C GLU A 354 -2.79 -20.11 -21.68
N VAL A 355 -2.61 -19.38 -20.54
CA VAL A 355 -2.77 -17.91 -20.54
C VAL A 355 -1.54 -17.13 -20.09
N ALA A 356 -0.55 -17.79 -19.49
CA ALA A 356 0.67 -17.13 -19.08
C ALA A 356 1.72 -17.09 -20.19
N ALA A 357 2.66 -16.17 -20.10
CA ALA A 357 3.84 -16.17 -20.95
C ALA A 357 4.76 -17.37 -20.58
N PRO A 358 5.53 -17.90 -21.53
CA PRO A 358 6.52 -18.93 -21.23
C PRO A 358 7.49 -18.47 -20.12
N PRO A 359 7.87 -19.37 -19.19
CA PRO A 359 8.76 -19.04 -18.11
C PRO A 359 10.11 -18.51 -18.60
N THR A 360 10.36 -17.23 -18.31
CA THR A 360 11.63 -16.56 -18.59
C THR A 360 12.09 -15.89 -17.30
N ARG A 361 13.33 -16.10 -16.88
CA ARG A 361 13.85 -15.59 -15.61
C ARG A 361 13.70 -14.06 -15.52
N GLY A 362 12.97 -13.59 -14.52
CA GLY A 362 12.63 -12.17 -14.34
C GLY A 362 11.52 -11.66 -15.29
N GLY A 363 11.04 -12.47 -16.22
CA GLY A 363 9.94 -12.12 -17.12
C GLY A 363 8.59 -12.07 -16.41
N LEU A 364 7.67 -11.27 -16.93
CA LEU A 364 6.30 -11.18 -16.42
C LEU A 364 5.51 -12.45 -16.76
N VAL A 365 4.72 -12.94 -15.80
CA VAL A 365 3.81 -14.08 -16.02
C VAL A 365 2.64 -13.66 -16.94
N PHE A 366 2.10 -12.46 -16.74
CA PHE A 366 0.97 -11.93 -17.51
C PHE A 366 1.32 -10.58 -18.18
N PRO A 367 2.23 -10.54 -19.18
CA PRO A 367 2.70 -9.30 -19.80
C PRO A 367 1.60 -8.49 -20.48
N HIS A 368 0.53 -9.15 -20.96
CA HIS A 368 -0.61 -8.49 -21.61
C HIS A 368 -1.38 -7.52 -20.70
N ILE A 369 -1.28 -7.67 -19.38
CA ILE A 369 -1.92 -6.74 -18.44
C ILE A 369 -1.28 -5.36 -18.52
N LEU A 370 0.05 -5.29 -18.53
CA LEU A 370 0.80 -4.02 -18.50
C LEU A 370 1.18 -3.50 -19.89
N LYS A 371 1.14 -4.35 -20.93
CA LYS A 371 1.40 -3.96 -22.33
C LYS A 371 2.72 -3.18 -22.52
N GLY A 372 3.77 -3.54 -21.78
CA GLY A 372 5.05 -2.84 -21.83
C GLY A 372 5.07 -1.45 -21.19
N ALA A 373 4.11 -1.13 -20.32
CA ALA A 373 4.06 0.17 -19.65
C ALA A 373 5.33 0.46 -18.83
N GLU A 374 6.02 1.55 -19.14
CA GLU A 374 7.25 1.96 -18.46
C GLU A 374 6.94 2.75 -17.18
N THR A 375 5.91 3.61 -17.18
CA THR A 375 5.56 4.46 -16.04
C THR A 375 4.51 3.82 -15.14
N GLU A 376 4.56 4.13 -13.85
CA GLU A 376 3.56 3.66 -12.87
C GLU A 376 2.13 4.15 -13.20
N GLU A 377 1.99 5.32 -13.80
CA GLU A 377 0.70 5.84 -14.24
C GLU A 377 0.11 5.00 -15.37
N LEU A 378 0.91 4.65 -16.39
CA LEU A 378 0.49 3.76 -17.48
C LEU A 378 0.20 2.35 -16.97
N ARG A 379 1.05 1.80 -16.09
CA ARG A 379 0.82 0.49 -15.45
C ARG A 379 -0.52 0.47 -14.71
N ARG A 380 -0.83 1.53 -13.97
CA ARG A 380 -2.13 1.67 -13.30
C ARG A 380 -3.27 1.74 -14.30
N LYS A 381 -3.16 2.58 -15.32
CA LYS A 381 -4.18 2.75 -16.36
C LYS A 381 -4.52 1.42 -17.04
N TYR A 382 -3.50 0.68 -17.49
CA TYR A 382 -3.70 -0.60 -18.16
C TYR A 382 -4.23 -1.67 -17.21
N THR A 383 -3.75 -1.71 -15.97
CA THR A 383 -4.30 -2.62 -14.94
C THR A 383 -5.79 -2.37 -14.68
N MET A 384 -6.21 -1.10 -14.59
CA MET A 384 -7.62 -0.75 -14.40
C MET A 384 -8.46 -1.14 -15.63
N GLN A 385 -7.96 -0.87 -16.83
CA GLN A 385 -8.62 -1.26 -18.07
C GLN A 385 -8.80 -2.76 -18.18
N GLU A 386 -7.75 -3.54 -17.90
CA GLU A 386 -7.83 -4.99 -17.96
C GLU A 386 -8.75 -5.57 -16.89
N ASN A 387 -8.71 -5.01 -15.68
CA ASN A 387 -9.64 -5.42 -14.63
C ASN A 387 -11.12 -5.16 -15.01
N SER A 388 -11.42 -4.07 -15.74
CA SER A 388 -12.75 -3.81 -16.28
C SER A 388 -13.11 -4.80 -17.39
N ASN A 389 -12.20 -5.03 -18.33
CA ASN A 389 -12.40 -5.97 -19.43
C ASN A 389 -12.70 -7.39 -18.92
N VAL A 390 -11.90 -7.87 -17.94
CA VAL A 390 -12.09 -9.18 -17.30
C VAL A 390 -13.46 -9.23 -16.64
N LYS A 391 -13.82 -8.22 -15.83
CA LYS A 391 -15.12 -8.15 -15.17
C LYS A 391 -16.28 -8.29 -16.15
N ASP A 392 -16.28 -7.47 -17.21
CA ASP A 392 -17.38 -7.42 -18.16
C ASP A 392 -17.53 -8.76 -18.92
N ARG A 393 -16.40 -9.40 -19.28
CA ARG A 393 -16.41 -10.71 -19.93
C ARG A 393 -16.81 -11.84 -18.99
N ILE A 394 -16.39 -11.82 -17.72
CA ILE A 394 -16.82 -12.82 -16.73
C ILE A 394 -18.31 -12.71 -16.46
N ILE A 395 -18.86 -11.53 -16.32
CA ILE A 395 -20.31 -11.35 -16.18
C ILE A 395 -21.05 -11.98 -17.38
N LYS A 396 -20.59 -11.72 -18.60
CA LYS A 396 -21.18 -12.30 -19.80
C LYS A 396 -21.02 -13.82 -19.85
N ILE A 397 -19.87 -14.36 -19.46
CA ILE A 397 -19.65 -15.81 -19.31
C ILE A 397 -20.64 -16.43 -18.35
N CYS A 398 -20.79 -15.85 -17.16
CA CYS A 398 -21.74 -16.34 -16.15
C CYS A 398 -23.18 -16.35 -16.67
N HIS A 399 -23.60 -15.31 -17.38
CA HIS A 399 -24.99 -15.17 -17.83
C HIS A 399 -25.28 -15.93 -19.12
N GLU A 400 -24.38 -15.96 -20.08
CA GLU A 400 -24.63 -16.53 -21.42
C GLU A 400 -24.07 -17.93 -21.62
N ALA A 401 -22.91 -18.27 -21.01
CA ALA A 401 -22.34 -19.60 -21.15
C ALA A 401 -22.77 -20.56 -20.03
N LEU A 402 -22.97 -20.04 -18.80
CA LEU A 402 -23.36 -20.85 -17.64
C LEU A 402 -24.82 -20.66 -17.23
N ASN A 403 -25.54 -19.75 -17.86
CA ASN A 403 -26.95 -19.44 -17.56
C ASN A 403 -27.22 -19.10 -16.09
N TRP A 404 -26.26 -18.44 -15.42
CA TRP A 404 -26.44 -18.01 -14.05
C TRP A 404 -27.39 -16.81 -13.96
N ASP A 405 -27.96 -16.62 -12.77
CA ASP A 405 -28.84 -15.49 -12.50
C ASP A 405 -28.14 -14.14 -12.76
N LYS A 406 -28.86 -13.21 -13.38
CA LYS A 406 -28.34 -11.88 -13.77
C LYS A 406 -27.89 -11.01 -12.59
N SER A 407 -28.29 -11.34 -11.36
CA SER A 407 -27.79 -10.66 -10.15
C SER A 407 -26.35 -11.03 -9.80
N ILE A 408 -25.83 -12.14 -10.34
CA ILE A 408 -24.46 -12.61 -10.12
C ILE A 408 -23.54 -11.86 -11.09
N CYS A 409 -22.86 -10.82 -10.59
CA CYS A 409 -21.97 -9.97 -11.38
C CYS A 409 -20.54 -9.97 -10.76
N PRO A 410 -19.75 -11.03 -10.98
CA PRO A 410 -18.44 -11.18 -10.37
C PRO A 410 -17.44 -10.12 -10.87
N SER A 411 -16.52 -9.76 -10.00
CA SER A 411 -15.39 -8.87 -10.31
C SER A 411 -14.11 -9.41 -9.68
N GLY A 412 -12.94 -8.88 -10.03
CA GLY A 412 -11.68 -9.30 -9.44
C GLY A 412 -11.62 -9.26 -7.91
N THR A 413 -12.41 -8.39 -7.26
CA THR A 413 -12.54 -8.40 -5.80
C THR A 413 -13.25 -9.65 -5.29
N TRP A 414 -14.16 -10.23 -6.08
CA TRP A 414 -14.83 -11.48 -5.72
C TRP A 414 -13.86 -12.65 -5.66
N CYS A 415 -12.84 -12.70 -6.54
CA CYS A 415 -11.80 -13.74 -6.47
C CYS A 415 -11.15 -13.78 -5.08
N ARG A 416 -10.83 -12.62 -4.53
CA ARG A 416 -10.21 -12.52 -3.22
C ARG A 416 -11.16 -12.91 -2.08
N HIS A 417 -12.42 -12.49 -2.17
CA HIS A 417 -13.44 -12.91 -1.21
C HIS A 417 -13.75 -14.41 -1.31
N SER A 418 -13.80 -14.95 -2.54
CA SER A 418 -14.00 -16.37 -2.77
C SER A 418 -12.86 -17.20 -2.22
N PHE A 419 -11.60 -16.81 -2.44
CA PHE A 419 -10.45 -17.47 -1.86
C PHE A 419 -10.58 -17.60 -0.33
N ALA A 420 -10.75 -16.47 0.36
CA ALA A 420 -10.82 -16.46 1.80
C ALA A 420 -12.04 -17.24 2.33
N THR A 421 -13.23 -17.00 1.75
CA THR A 421 -14.47 -17.61 2.22
C THR A 421 -14.50 -19.12 1.96
N ASN A 422 -14.03 -19.56 0.80
CA ASN A 422 -14.04 -20.97 0.43
C ASN A 422 -13.05 -21.79 1.28
N LEU A 423 -11.85 -21.26 1.53
CA LEU A 423 -10.90 -21.92 2.44
C LEU A 423 -11.43 -21.95 3.88
N HIS A 424 -11.99 -20.84 4.36
CA HIS A 424 -12.60 -20.81 5.68
C HIS A 424 -13.74 -21.84 5.81
N ASN A 425 -14.63 -21.93 4.82
CA ASN A 425 -15.71 -22.92 4.79
C ASN A 425 -15.20 -24.38 4.67
N ALA A 426 -14.00 -24.56 4.11
CA ALA A 426 -13.32 -25.85 4.05
C ALA A 426 -12.55 -26.20 5.33
N GLY A 427 -12.69 -25.40 6.40
CA GLY A 427 -12.04 -25.63 7.70
C GLY A 427 -10.54 -25.31 7.73
N VAL A 428 -10.05 -24.49 6.77
CA VAL A 428 -8.65 -24.06 6.77
C VAL A 428 -8.45 -22.96 7.80
N ASP A 429 -7.30 -23.01 8.48
CA ASP A 429 -6.95 -22.08 9.55
C ASP A 429 -6.94 -20.62 9.06
N MET A 430 -7.41 -19.71 9.93
CA MET A 430 -7.49 -18.27 9.62
C MET A 430 -6.11 -17.60 9.50
N ASP A 431 -5.12 -18.09 10.24
CA ASP A 431 -3.77 -17.56 10.17
C ASP A 431 -3.14 -17.91 8.81
N TYR A 432 -3.36 -19.14 8.33
CA TYR A 432 -2.99 -19.52 6.97
C TYR A 432 -3.63 -18.62 5.92
N ILE A 433 -4.95 -18.41 6.02
CA ILE A 433 -5.69 -17.58 5.06
C ILE A 433 -5.16 -16.13 5.10
N SER A 434 -4.90 -15.59 6.29
CA SER A 434 -4.38 -14.24 6.49
C SER A 434 -2.98 -14.08 5.88
N GLU A 435 -2.07 -15.02 6.15
CA GLU A 435 -0.71 -15.04 5.60
C GLU A 435 -0.74 -15.16 4.07
N SER A 436 -1.46 -16.16 3.55
CA SER A 436 -1.60 -16.38 2.10
C SER A 436 -2.15 -15.16 1.35
N MET A 437 -2.97 -14.35 2.03
CA MET A 437 -3.49 -13.10 1.46
C MET A 437 -2.53 -11.91 1.66
N GLY A 438 -1.40 -12.06 2.34
CA GLY A 438 -0.47 -10.99 2.66
C GLY A 438 -1.11 -9.90 3.54
N HIS A 439 -1.88 -10.31 4.56
CA HIS A 439 -2.37 -9.42 5.59
C HIS A 439 -1.37 -9.38 6.74
N ALA A 440 -0.93 -8.19 7.15
CA ALA A 440 -0.20 -8.04 8.39
C ALA A 440 -1.14 -8.32 9.57
N SER A 441 -0.81 -9.29 10.42
CA SER A 441 -1.53 -9.52 11.67
C SER A 441 -1.08 -8.48 12.70
N SER A 442 -2.02 -7.75 13.29
CA SER A 442 -1.74 -6.80 14.37
C SER A 442 -1.61 -7.48 15.73
N ASP A 443 -2.25 -8.64 15.90
CA ASP A 443 -2.42 -9.27 17.22
C ASP A 443 -1.24 -10.19 17.60
N HIS A 444 -0.46 -10.66 16.62
CA HIS A 444 0.69 -11.56 16.83
C HIS A 444 1.98 -11.06 16.20
N ALA A 445 2.11 -9.75 15.93
CA ALA A 445 3.24 -9.17 15.19
C ALA A 445 4.62 -9.52 15.76
N ILE A 446 4.75 -9.68 17.09
CA ILE A 446 6.02 -10.05 17.75
C ILE A 446 6.32 -11.54 17.53
N THR A 447 5.32 -12.40 17.59
CA THR A 447 5.49 -13.84 17.41
C THR A 447 5.74 -14.21 15.96
N GLN A 448 5.13 -13.48 15.01
CA GLN A 448 5.30 -13.71 13.57
C GLN A 448 6.74 -13.48 13.08
N ILE A 449 7.54 -12.67 13.78
CA ILE A 449 8.96 -12.47 13.45
C ILE A 449 9.77 -13.78 13.60
N TYR A 450 9.28 -14.72 14.40
CA TYR A 450 9.94 -16.00 14.70
C TYR A 450 9.33 -17.19 13.96
N ILE A 451 8.22 -17.00 13.25
CA ILE A 451 7.51 -18.08 12.53
C ILE A 451 7.83 -17.94 11.04
N GLU A 452 8.34 -19.03 10.47
CA GLU A 452 8.52 -19.16 9.03
C GLU A 452 7.17 -19.33 8.30
N HIS A 453 7.17 -19.09 7.00
CA HIS A 453 6.00 -19.37 6.16
C HIS A 453 5.54 -20.83 6.28
N TYR A 454 4.24 -21.05 6.09
CA TYR A 454 3.73 -22.43 6.03
C TYR A 454 4.49 -23.23 4.96
N PRO A 455 4.89 -24.49 5.26
CA PRO A 455 5.52 -25.38 4.30
C PRO A 455 4.72 -25.49 3.00
N LEU A 456 5.41 -25.60 1.86
CA LEU A 456 4.78 -25.59 0.54
C LEU A 456 3.75 -26.73 0.38
N GLU A 457 4.02 -27.88 0.98
CA GLU A 457 3.12 -29.04 0.98
C GLU A 457 1.79 -28.72 1.65
N ILE A 458 1.80 -28.04 2.80
CA ILE A 458 0.59 -27.58 3.50
C ILE A 458 -0.14 -26.54 2.66
N GLN A 459 0.59 -25.64 2.02
CA GLN A 459 -0.02 -24.64 1.15
C GLN A 459 -0.70 -25.29 -0.06
N MET A 460 -0.07 -26.30 -0.67
CA MET A 460 -0.65 -27.07 -1.78
C MET A 460 -1.91 -27.84 -1.33
N GLU A 461 -1.87 -28.51 -0.18
CA GLU A 461 -3.00 -29.22 0.36
C GLU A 461 -4.20 -28.27 0.62
N ASN A 462 -3.96 -27.15 1.27
CA ASN A 462 -5.00 -26.16 1.55
C ASN A 462 -5.58 -25.57 0.26
N ASN A 463 -4.75 -25.20 -0.68
CA ASN A 463 -5.21 -24.60 -1.94
C ASN A 463 -5.91 -25.64 -2.86
N SER A 464 -5.65 -26.94 -2.70
CA SER A 464 -6.39 -27.98 -3.42
C SER A 464 -7.89 -27.98 -3.11
N LYS A 465 -8.29 -27.47 -1.93
CA LYS A 465 -9.69 -27.34 -1.48
C LYS A 465 -10.47 -26.22 -2.19
N LEU A 466 -9.77 -25.39 -3.01
CA LEU A 466 -10.39 -24.28 -3.73
C LEU A 466 -11.30 -24.72 -4.89
N LEU A 467 -11.11 -25.92 -5.40
CA LEU A 467 -11.95 -26.49 -6.45
C LEU A 467 -12.42 -27.89 -6.04
N ASN A 468 -13.65 -28.22 -6.39
CA ASN A 468 -14.22 -29.55 -6.16
C ASN A 468 -14.04 -30.43 -7.41
N LEU A 469 -12.80 -30.86 -7.64
CA LEU A 469 -12.46 -31.72 -8.77
C LEU A 469 -12.61 -33.18 -8.37
N THR A 470 -13.45 -33.92 -9.09
CA THR A 470 -13.53 -35.37 -8.92
C THR A 470 -12.28 -36.02 -9.54
N LYS A 471 -11.88 -37.21 -9.05
CA LYS A 471 -10.74 -38.00 -9.62
C LYS A 471 -10.91 -38.24 -11.11
N THR A 472 -12.15 -38.33 -11.61
CA THR A 472 -12.48 -38.45 -13.04
C THR A 472 -12.08 -37.17 -13.80
N SER A 473 -12.34 -35.98 -13.22
CA SER A 473 -11.96 -34.69 -13.85
C SER A 473 -10.45 -34.50 -13.91
N GLU A 474 -9.70 -34.97 -12.92
CA GLU A 474 -8.22 -34.92 -12.94
C GLU A 474 -7.65 -35.83 -14.04
N ARG A 475 -8.23 -37.00 -14.20
CA ARG A 475 -7.86 -37.96 -15.27
C ARG A 475 -8.17 -37.39 -16.66
N ASP A 476 -9.35 -36.77 -16.81
CA ASP A 476 -9.78 -36.13 -18.06
C ASP A 476 -8.89 -34.93 -18.41
N LEU A 477 -8.44 -34.20 -17.43
CA LEU A 477 -7.46 -33.10 -17.57
C LEU A 477 -6.09 -33.62 -18.05
N LEU A 478 -5.61 -34.68 -17.43
CA LEU A 478 -4.35 -35.34 -17.84
C LEU A 478 -4.45 -35.90 -19.24
N LEU A 479 -5.58 -36.54 -19.59
CA LEU A 479 -5.85 -37.04 -20.93
C LEU A 479 -5.93 -35.90 -21.95
N ALA A 480 -6.61 -34.83 -21.67
CA ALA A 480 -6.69 -33.65 -22.54
C ALA A 480 -5.29 -33.03 -22.77
N LYS A 481 -4.48 -32.92 -21.72
CA LYS A 481 -3.09 -32.45 -21.81
C LYS A 481 -2.23 -33.36 -22.66
N LEU A 482 -2.28 -34.67 -22.44
CA LEU A 482 -1.56 -35.66 -23.23
C LEU A 482 -1.98 -35.64 -24.70
N THR A 483 -3.28 -35.46 -24.97
CA THR A 483 -3.82 -35.42 -26.35
C THR A 483 -3.44 -34.13 -27.09
N SER A 484 -3.19 -33.03 -26.37
CA SER A 484 -2.78 -31.74 -26.94
C SER A 484 -1.27 -31.60 -27.15
N MET A 485 -0.46 -32.52 -26.62
CA MET A 485 1.00 -32.49 -26.74
C MET A 485 1.46 -33.02 -28.07
N SER A 486 2.55 -32.45 -28.60
CA SER A 486 3.21 -33.01 -29.78
C SER A 486 3.82 -34.38 -29.49
N THR A 487 3.99 -35.21 -30.53
CA THR A 487 4.63 -36.52 -30.39
C THR A 487 6.05 -36.45 -29.83
N GLU A 488 6.76 -35.33 -30.09
CA GLU A 488 8.10 -35.09 -29.55
C GLU A 488 8.08 -34.76 -28.06
N ASP A 489 7.09 -33.99 -27.59
CA ASP A 489 6.97 -33.64 -26.16
C ASP A 489 6.46 -34.83 -25.34
N LEU A 490 5.59 -35.67 -25.92
CA LEU A 490 5.20 -36.92 -25.32
C LEU A 490 6.41 -37.87 -25.17
N ALA A 491 7.25 -38.00 -26.21
CA ALA A 491 8.46 -38.80 -26.12
C ALA A 491 9.42 -38.34 -25.02
N LYS A 492 9.55 -37.02 -24.79
CA LYS A 492 10.38 -36.44 -23.68
C LYS A 492 9.86 -36.79 -22.29
N LEU A 493 8.54 -36.97 -22.13
CA LEU A 493 7.95 -37.38 -20.84
C LEU A 493 8.30 -38.82 -20.47
N PHE A 494 8.46 -39.73 -21.46
CA PHE A 494 8.78 -41.13 -21.24
C PHE A 494 10.29 -41.41 -21.26
N THR A 495 11.13 -40.48 -21.66
CA THR A 495 12.59 -40.63 -21.75
C THR A 495 13.37 -39.95 -20.63
N ARG A 496 12.71 -39.37 -19.62
CA ARG A 496 13.42 -38.89 -18.40
C ARG A 496 13.57 -40.05 -17.42
N PRO A 497 14.80 -40.35 -16.98
CA PRO A 497 15.09 -41.35 -15.96
C PRO A 497 14.54 -40.91 -14.59
#